data_b0cc6aebbbf24120c312da2549307d01
#
_entry.id   b0cc6aebbbf24120c312da2549307d01
#
_cell.length_a   1.000
_cell.length_b   1.000
_cell.length_c   1.000
_cell.angle_alpha   90.00
_cell.angle_beta   90.00
_cell.angle_gamma   90.00
#
_symmetry.space_group_name_H-M   'P 1'
#
loop_
_entity.id
_entity.type
_entity.pdbx_description
1 polymer ?
#
loop_
_entity_poly.entity_id
_entity_poly.type
_entity_poly.pdbx_seq_one_letter_code
_entity_poly.pdbx_strand_id
1 'polypeptide(L)'
;MYFTQCSAGVVALIAQDKSVSGKTLKLCRRKEVNVLKVLHLSDIHMGSGFSHGQINPATGLNTRLEDFVKALRLCIDRAIAEPADLVLFGGDAFPDATPAPYVQEVFAAEFRRLADANIPTVLLVGNHDQHSQGIGGASLCIYRTLAVPGFIVGDRLETHLIPTANGDIQVVTLPWLTRSTLLTRPETEGLSLEGVNALLLKKLEPILEAEVRALDPHLPTILLAHVMADRATFGAEKFLAVGKGFTIPLALFVRPEFDYVALGHVHKHQNLNPDNNPPAVYPGSIERVDFGEEKEEKGYVWLEIKRGKVDWQFCPLPARPFKTVKVDVTAAADPQAAILGAIAAANLNDAVVRLLYQIRSEQLEHVDNRALQAALTPCHSYTIKPELASQLTRRHLPELSSEAVLDPLAALRTYLDNREDIQALKPDLLAAADHLLTQDTESGWVEA
;
A
#
# COMPACT_ATOMS: atom_id res chain seq x y z
N MET A 1 14.85 -39.15 -8.39
CA MET A 1 15.59 -39.98 -7.43
C MET A 1 16.83 -39.20 -7.04
N TYR A 2 16.83 -38.63 -5.92
CA TYR A 2 17.76 -38.59 -4.79
C TYR A 2 17.29 -37.48 -3.86
N PHE A 3 16.55 -37.92 -2.85
CA PHE A 3 16.33 -37.16 -1.63
C PHE A 3 17.58 -37.31 -0.76
N THR A 4 18.13 -36.24 -0.24
CA THR A 4 18.97 -36.29 0.96
C THR A 4 18.49 -35.28 1.97
N GLN A 5 17.90 -35.85 3.03
CA GLN A 5 17.66 -35.19 4.32
C GLN A 5 18.98 -34.68 4.88
N CYS A 6 18.97 -33.47 5.44
CA CYS A 6 19.89 -33.09 6.50
C CYS A 6 19.07 -32.68 7.72
N SER A 7 18.99 -33.59 8.62
CA SER A 7 18.47 -33.43 9.98
C SER A 7 19.51 -32.82 10.90
N ALA A 8 19.04 -31.98 11.80
CA ALA A 8 19.51 -31.56 13.11
C ALA A 8 20.66 -32.35 13.74
N GLY A 9 21.51 -31.62 14.49
CA GLY A 9 22.29 -32.18 15.57
C GLY A 9 23.69 -31.61 15.70
N VAL A 10 23.83 -30.50 16.39
CA VAL A 10 25.13 -30.16 17.00
C VAL A 10 25.13 -30.80 18.38
N VAL A 11 25.69 -32.01 18.46
CA VAL A 11 26.05 -32.65 19.72
C VAL A 11 27.47 -32.21 20.02
N ALA A 12 27.65 -31.57 21.17
CA ALA A 12 28.98 -31.29 21.71
C ALA A 12 29.67 -32.58 22.07
N LEU A 13 30.69 -32.96 21.35
CA LEU A 13 31.65 -33.99 21.77
C LEU A 13 32.74 -33.32 22.62
N ILE A 14 32.70 -33.60 23.92
CA ILE A 14 33.84 -33.35 24.79
C ILE A 14 34.81 -34.51 24.58
N ALA A 15 35.86 -34.30 23.81
CA ALA A 15 37.04 -35.19 23.79
C ALA A 15 38.09 -34.60 24.71
N GLN A 16 38.39 -35.30 25.80
CA GLN A 16 39.56 -35.07 26.57
C GLN A 16 40.80 -35.53 25.77
N ASP A 17 41.60 -34.62 25.29
CA ASP A 17 42.98 -34.91 24.96
C ASP A 17 43.89 -33.83 25.57
N LYS A 18 44.76 -34.28 26.45
CA LYS A 18 45.78 -33.49 27.13
C LYS A 18 47.05 -33.52 26.27
N SER A 19 47.30 -32.43 25.61
CA SER A 19 48.62 -31.92 25.23
C SER A 19 48.56 -31.22 23.89
N VAL A 20 48.43 -29.88 23.91
CA VAL A 20 49.16 -28.97 23.00
C VAL A 20 49.01 -27.54 23.52
N SER A 21 50.14 -26.89 23.58
CA SER A 21 50.43 -25.52 24.04
C SER A 21 49.45 -24.45 23.58
N GLY A 22 49.06 -23.59 24.51
CA GLY A 22 48.90 -22.13 24.38
C GLY A 22 48.34 -21.57 23.07
N LYS A 23 47.08 -21.89 22.67
CA LYS A 23 46.31 -21.02 21.81
C LYS A 23 45.15 -20.49 22.63
N THR A 24 45.30 -19.24 23.07
CA THR A 24 44.23 -18.44 23.65
C THR A 24 42.99 -18.53 22.72
N LEU A 25 41.94 -19.20 23.18
CA LEU A 25 40.63 -19.04 22.61
C LEU A 25 40.32 -17.55 22.64
N LYS A 26 40.40 -16.88 21.46
CA LYS A 26 39.79 -15.58 21.31
C LYS A 26 38.30 -15.80 21.50
N LEU A 27 37.80 -15.54 22.73
CA LEU A 27 36.40 -15.26 22.90
C LEU A 27 36.03 -14.22 21.84
N CYS A 28 35.16 -14.59 20.91
CA CYS A 28 34.54 -13.63 20.03
C CYS A 28 33.84 -12.63 20.97
N ARG A 29 34.49 -11.47 21.20
CA ARG A 29 33.82 -10.36 21.88
C ARG A 29 32.60 -10.07 21.05
N ARG A 30 31.41 -10.34 21.59
CA ARG A 30 30.14 -9.77 21.06
C ARG A 30 30.45 -8.28 20.91
N LYS A 31 30.40 -7.79 19.67
CA LYS A 31 30.44 -6.34 19.41
C LYS A 31 29.29 -5.75 20.22
N GLU A 32 29.55 -4.76 21.03
CA GLU A 32 28.45 -3.94 21.60
C GLU A 32 27.62 -3.47 20.42
N VAL A 33 26.34 -3.76 20.47
CA VAL A 33 25.41 -3.31 19.41
C VAL A 33 25.29 -1.80 19.57
N ASN A 34 25.90 -1.07 18.65
CA ASN A 34 25.73 0.37 18.55
C ASN A 34 24.30 0.71 18.13
N VAL A 35 23.95 1.96 18.19
CA VAL A 35 22.68 2.44 17.62
C VAL A 35 22.75 2.23 16.11
N LEU A 36 21.76 1.53 15.54
CA LEU A 36 21.65 1.27 14.12
C LEU A 36 20.76 2.30 13.49
N LYS A 37 21.14 2.82 12.32
CA LYS A 37 20.35 3.75 11.52
C LYS A 37 19.59 2.97 10.47
N VAL A 38 18.28 3.13 10.42
CA VAL A 38 17.43 2.39 9.48
C VAL A 38 16.53 3.35 8.71
N LEU A 39 16.50 3.21 7.40
CA LEU A 39 15.53 3.85 6.53
C LEU A 39 14.33 2.91 6.33
N HIS A 40 13.10 3.37 6.59
CA HIS A 40 11.87 2.65 6.31
C HIS A 40 11.01 3.44 5.31
N LEU A 41 10.79 2.88 4.13
CA LEU A 41 9.91 3.40 3.08
C LEU A 41 9.01 2.28 2.56
N SER A 42 7.87 2.64 1.96
CA SER A 42 6.86 1.70 1.46
C SER A 42 6.02 2.34 0.34
N ASP A 43 5.23 1.54 -0.33
CA ASP A 43 4.15 1.99 -1.23
C ASP A 43 4.63 3.00 -2.28
N ILE A 44 5.69 2.62 -3.00
CA ILE A 44 6.28 3.47 -4.05
C ILE A 44 5.31 3.59 -5.22
N HIS A 45 4.68 2.50 -5.65
CA HIS A 45 3.78 2.44 -6.79
C HIS A 45 4.35 3.12 -8.05
N MET A 46 5.65 2.88 -8.32
CA MET A 46 6.36 3.50 -9.42
C MET A 46 5.70 3.17 -10.76
N GLY A 47 5.19 4.20 -11.43
CA GLY A 47 4.41 4.04 -12.66
C GLY A 47 2.93 4.39 -12.51
N SER A 48 2.47 4.70 -11.30
CA SER A 48 1.11 5.18 -11.06
C SER A 48 0.88 6.58 -11.63
N GLY A 49 -0.38 6.88 -11.96
CA GLY A 49 -0.81 8.22 -12.33
C GLY A 49 -0.22 8.75 -13.65
N PHE A 50 0.20 7.90 -14.56
CA PHE A 50 0.76 8.32 -15.86
C PHE A 50 -0.19 9.18 -16.69
N SER A 51 -1.51 9.01 -16.52
CA SER A 51 -2.53 9.86 -17.15
C SER A 51 -2.47 11.33 -16.68
N HIS A 52 -1.80 11.60 -15.57
CA HIS A 52 -1.60 12.93 -15.01
C HIS A 52 -0.24 13.51 -15.34
N GLY A 53 0.57 12.81 -16.15
CA GLY A 53 1.88 13.25 -16.61
C GLY A 53 1.89 13.61 -18.08
N GLN A 54 3.01 14.13 -18.50
CA GLN A 54 3.34 14.42 -19.91
C GLN A 54 4.69 13.78 -20.22
N ILE A 55 4.98 13.56 -21.50
CA ILE A 55 6.33 13.11 -21.91
C ILE A 55 7.28 14.29 -21.84
N ASN A 56 8.30 14.17 -20.99
CA ASN A 56 9.38 15.15 -20.91
C ASN A 56 10.25 15.04 -22.18
N PRO A 57 10.34 16.08 -23.03
CA PRO A 57 11.09 15.99 -24.29
C PRO A 57 12.61 15.82 -24.07
N ALA A 58 13.15 16.18 -22.92
CA ALA A 58 14.57 16.04 -22.62
C ALA A 58 14.97 14.61 -22.21
N THR A 59 14.08 13.90 -21.53
CA THR A 59 14.36 12.55 -20.99
C THR A 59 13.64 11.43 -21.73
N GLY A 60 12.54 11.76 -22.43
CA GLY A 60 11.64 10.79 -23.04
C GLY A 60 10.75 10.05 -22.04
N LEU A 61 10.85 10.36 -20.74
CA LEU A 61 10.08 9.73 -19.68
C LEU A 61 8.78 10.50 -19.41
N ASN A 62 7.82 9.79 -18.82
CA ASN A 62 6.63 10.43 -18.25
C ASN A 62 7.02 11.25 -17.02
N THR A 63 6.57 12.50 -16.92
CA THR A 63 6.91 13.39 -15.81
C THR A 63 6.42 12.87 -14.44
N ARG A 64 5.34 12.07 -14.40
CA ARG A 64 4.95 11.39 -13.14
C ARG A 64 5.94 10.31 -12.73
N LEU A 65 6.53 9.58 -13.68
CA LEU A 65 7.61 8.66 -13.36
C LEU A 65 8.82 9.41 -12.79
N GLU A 66 9.16 10.56 -13.37
CA GLU A 66 10.25 11.41 -12.86
C GLU A 66 9.99 11.90 -11.43
N ASP A 67 8.73 12.19 -11.07
CA ASP A 67 8.36 12.56 -9.70
C ASP A 67 8.65 11.41 -8.72
N PHE A 68 8.22 10.17 -9.04
CA PHE A 68 8.50 8.98 -8.23
C PHE A 68 10.01 8.70 -8.10
N VAL A 69 10.74 8.81 -9.20
CA VAL A 69 12.21 8.65 -9.21
C VAL A 69 12.88 9.68 -8.33
N LYS A 70 12.46 10.93 -8.42
CA LYS A 70 12.99 12.03 -7.60
C LYS A 70 12.74 11.79 -6.12
N ALA A 71 11.53 11.38 -5.76
CA ALA A 71 11.18 11.06 -4.37
C ALA A 71 12.01 9.89 -3.83
N LEU A 72 12.11 8.78 -4.59
CA LEU A 72 12.92 7.63 -4.21
C LEU A 72 14.41 7.99 -4.10
N ARG A 73 14.92 8.78 -5.04
CA ARG A 73 16.32 9.24 -5.03
C ARG A 73 16.64 10.03 -3.77
N LEU A 74 15.76 10.93 -3.33
CA LEU A 74 15.96 11.68 -2.07
C LEU A 74 16.06 10.75 -0.85
N CYS A 75 15.26 9.68 -0.80
CA CYS A 75 15.36 8.68 0.26
C CYS A 75 16.71 7.97 0.25
N ILE A 76 17.14 7.50 -0.94
CA ILE A 76 18.39 6.76 -1.13
C ILE A 76 19.60 7.66 -0.92
N ASP A 77 19.58 8.91 -1.38
CA ASP A 77 20.64 9.89 -1.16
C ASP A 77 20.89 10.09 0.33
N ARG A 78 19.82 10.19 1.13
CA ARG A 78 19.97 10.29 2.59
C ARG A 78 20.57 9.02 3.19
N ALA A 79 20.11 7.83 2.77
CA ALA A 79 20.65 6.58 3.29
C ALA A 79 22.15 6.42 3.00
N ILE A 80 22.62 6.97 1.88
CA ILE A 80 24.05 6.94 1.51
C ILE A 80 24.82 8.06 2.23
N ALA A 81 24.27 9.26 2.30
CA ALA A 81 24.95 10.43 2.91
C ALA A 81 25.07 10.32 4.44
N GLU A 82 24.07 9.78 5.11
CA GLU A 82 24.06 9.49 6.54
C GLU A 82 24.15 7.98 6.78
N PRO A 83 25.21 7.28 6.39
CA PRO A 83 25.26 5.85 6.14
C PRO A 83 24.29 5.03 6.99
N ALA A 84 23.20 4.58 6.33
CA ALA A 84 22.22 3.70 6.96
C ALA A 84 22.83 2.31 7.17
N ASP A 85 22.49 1.66 8.27
CA ASP A 85 22.86 0.27 8.53
C ASP A 85 21.92 -0.71 7.82
N LEU A 86 20.69 -0.27 7.51
CA LEU A 86 19.67 -1.08 6.89
C LEU A 86 18.64 -0.20 6.16
N VAL A 87 18.17 -0.67 5.02
CA VAL A 87 16.98 -0.13 4.34
C VAL A 87 15.87 -1.17 4.37
N LEU A 88 14.69 -0.76 4.83
CA LEU A 88 13.46 -1.53 4.81
C LEU A 88 12.51 -0.97 3.76
N PHE A 89 12.17 -1.77 2.77
CA PHE A 89 11.13 -1.47 1.81
C PHE A 89 9.89 -2.32 2.13
N GLY A 90 8.81 -1.65 2.53
CA GLY A 90 7.59 -2.28 3.06
C GLY A 90 6.63 -2.83 2.01
N GLY A 91 7.04 -2.95 0.73
CA GLY A 91 6.21 -3.53 -0.34
C GLY A 91 5.53 -2.50 -1.25
N ASP A 92 4.86 -3.00 -2.29
CA ASP A 92 4.20 -2.24 -3.35
C ASP A 92 5.15 -1.31 -4.12
N ALA A 93 6.12 -1.94 -4.80
CA ALA A 93 7.08 -1.25 -5.64
C ALA A 93 6.41 -0.63 -6.88
N PHE A 94 5.43 -1.33 -7.45
CA PHE A 94 4.75 -1.00 -8.70
C PHE A 94 3.23 -1.03 -8.54
N PRO A 95 2.46 -0.41 -9.44
CA PRO A 95 1.00 -0.43 -9.40
C PRO A 95 0.37 -1.80 -9.69
N ASP A 96 1.13 -2.71 -10.31
CA ASP A 96 0.73 -4.09 -10.61
C ASP A 96 1.95 -5.02 -10.71
N ALA A 97 1.70 -6.33 -10.76
CA ALA A 97 2.73 -7.37 -10.78
C ALA A 97 3.52 -7.47 -12.10
N THR A 98 3.10 -6.73 -13.14
CA THR A 98 3.70 -6.74 -14.48
C THR A 98 4.13 -5.35 -14.95
N PRO A 99 4.99 -4.67 -14.20
CA PRO A 99 5.41 -3.31 -14.54
C PRO A 99 6.15 -3.28 -15.89
N ALA A 100 6.00 -2.18 -16.62
CA ALA A 100 6.69 -1.99 -17.88
C ALA A 100 8.23 -2.06 -17.69
N PRO A 101 8.99 -2.64 -18.64
CA PRO A 101 10.43 -2.86 -18.48
C PRO A 101 11.22 -1.61 -18.10
N TYR A 102 10.92 -0.46 -18.71
CA TYR A 102 11.62 0.80 -18.40
C TYR A 102 11.33 1.31 -16.97
N VAL A 103 10.15 1.00 -16.42
CA VAL A 103 9.82 1.34 -15.02
C VAL A 103 10.61 0.47 -14.05
N GLN A 104 10.74 -0.83 -14.37
CA GLN A 104 11.58 -1.76 -13.60
C GLN A 104 13.05 -1.35 -13.62
N GLU A 105 13.55 -0.94 -14.81
CA GLU A 105 14.93 -0.49 -14.98
C GLU A 105 15.24 0.72 -14.09
N VAL A 106 14.37 1.72 -14.11
CA VAL A 106 14.55 2.94 -13.31
C VAL A 106 14.50 2.64 -11.80
N PHE A 107 13.57 1.79 -11.36
CA PHE A 107 13.50 1.33 -9.97
C PHE A 107 14.79 0.59 -9.57
N ALA A 108 15.21 -0.37 -10.40
CA ALA A 108 16.42 -1.14 -10.15
C ALA A 108 17.67 -0.27 -10.09
N ALA A 109 17.78 0.76 -10.96
CA ALA A 109 18.90 1.69 -10.98
C ALA A 109 19.05 2.45 -9.66
N GLU A 110 17.95 2.90 -9.04
CA GLU A 110 18.02 3.59 -7.76
C GLU A 110 18.38 2.63 -6.62
N PHE A 111 17.77 1.43 -6.55
CA PHE A 111 18.12 0.43 -5.52
C PHE A 111 19.53 -0.11 -5.70
N ARG A 112 20.06 -0.21 -6.92
CA ARG A 112 21.45 -0.59 -7.18
C ARG A 112 22.44 0.29 -6.44
N ARG A 113 22.17 1.55 -6.24
CA ARG A 113 23.03 2.50 -5.51
C ARG A 113 23.22 2.10 -4.04
N LEU A 114 22.21 1.46 -3.41
CA LEU A 114 22.32 0.90 -2.06
C LEU A 114 23.28 -0.30 -2.04
N ALA A 115 23.17 -1.19 -3.04
CA ALA A 115 24.09 -2.31 -3.17
C ALA A 115 25.55 -1.83 -3.37
N ASP A 116 25.75 -0.82 -4.22
CA ASP A 116 27.07 -0.23 -4.48
C ASP A 116 27.64 0.48 -3.23
N ALA A 117 26.77 1.01 -2.36
CA ALA A 117 27.14 1.57 -1.06
C ALA A 117 27.27 0.51 0.05
N ASN A 118 27.07 -0.77 -0.25
CA ASN A 118 27.05 -1.90 0.70
C ASN A 118 26.04 -1.72 1.85
N ILE A 119 24.90 -1.13 1.59
CA ILE A 119 23.82 -0.96 2.56
C ILE A 119 22.84 -2.14 2.40
N PRO A 120 22.72 -3.02 3.42
CA PRO A 120 21.74 -4.10 3.40
C PRO A 120 20.34 -3.58 3.17
N THR A 121 19.55 -4.30 2.35
CA THR A 121 18.21 -3.87 1.96
C THR A 121 17.25 -5.05 1.99
N VAL A 122 16.14 -4.92 2.72
CA VAL A 122 15.04 -5.89 2.71
C VAL A 122 13.92 -5.36 1.81
N LEU A 123 13.58 -6.12 0.78
CA LEU A 123 12.48 -5.85 -0.14
C LEU A 123 11.30 -6.76 0.21
N LEU A 124 10.29 -6.23 0.88
CA LEU A 124 9.07 -6.97 1.19
C LEU A 124 8.14 -7.01 -0.02
N VAL A 125 7.45 -8.13 -0.21
CA VAL A 125 6.46 -8.29 -1.28
C VAL A 125 5.09 -7.79 -0.80
N GLY A 126 4.56 -6.76 -1.48
CA GLY A 126 3.24 -6.22 -1.26
C GLY A 126 2.15 -6.89 -2.12
N ASN A 127 0.93 -6.39 -2.03
CA ASN A 127 -0.21 -6.95 -2.77
C ASN A 127 -0.17 -6.62 -4.27
N HIS A 128 0.39 -5.47 -4.65
CA HIS A 128 0.55 -5.08 -6.05
C HIS A 128 1.77 -5.75 -6.70
N ASP A 129 2.75 -6.20 -5.91
CA ASP A 129 3.95 -6.86 -6.43
C ASP A 129 3.69 -8.30 -6.90
N GLN A 130 2.55 -8.92 -6.55
CA GLN A 130 2.21 -10.30 -6.87
C GLN A 130 0.88 -10.43 -7.61
N HIS A 131 0.75 -11.48 -8.43
CA HIS A 131 -0.52 -11.77 -9.08
C HIS A 131 -1.58 -12.18 -8.05
N SER A 132 -2.82 -11.72 -8.24
CA SER A 132 -3.95 -11.93 -7.32
C SER A 132 -4.27 -13.42 -7.04
N GLN A 133 -3.86 -14.31 -7.93
CA GLN A 133 -4.05 -15.76 -7.78
C GLN A 133 -2.82 -16.49 -7.19
N GLY A 134 -1.76 -15.77 -6.83
CA GLY A 134 -0.51 -16.36 -6.32
C GLY A 134 0.25 -17.21 -7.35
N ILE A 135 -0.20 -17.25 -8.60
CA ILE A 135 0.44 -17.96 -9.71
C ILE A 135 1.24 -16.94 -10.51
N GLY A 136 2.53 -17.20 -10.74
CA GLY A 136 3.37 -16.32 -11.55
C GLY A 136 4.46 -15.58 -10.79
N GLY A 137 4.53 -15.74 -9.45
CA GLY A 137 5.56 -15.09 -8.62
C GLY A 137 5.29 -13.61 -8.33
N ALA A 138 6.29 -12.94 -7.79
CA ALA A 138 6.24 -11.51 -7.50
C ALA A 138 7.32 -10.76 -8.30
N SER A 139 7.03 -9.52 -8.68
CA SER A 139 7.93 -8.66 -9.46
C SER A 139 9.31 -8.49 -8.81
N LEU A 140 9.36 -8.46 -7.47
CA LEU A 140 10.60 -8.31 -6.70
C LEU A 140 11.45 -9.59 -6.61
N CYS A 141 10.92 -10.76 -6.94
CA CYS A 141 11.68 -12.02 -6.83
C CYS A 141 12.90 -12.09 -7.76
N ILE A 142 12.96 -11.27 -8.79
CA ILE A 142 14.11 -11.17 -9.69
C ILE A 142 15.39 -10.79 -8.92
N TYR A 143 15.31 -9.93 -7.90
CA TYR A 143 16.47 -9.51 -7.10
C TYR A 143 17.08 -10.67 -6.31
N ARG A 144 16.26 -11.60 -5.81
CA ARG A 144 16.72 -12.83 -5.19
C ARG A 144 17.38 -13.75 -6.22
N THR A 145 16.75 -13.93 -7.39
CA THR A 145 17.28 -14.81 -8.46
C THR A 145 18.63 -14.32 -8.95
N LEU A 146 18.82 -13.00 -9.08
CA LEU A 146 20.09 -12.39 -9.47
C LEU A 146 21.13 -12.36 -8.31
N ALA A 147 20.73 -12.76 -7.10
CA ALA A 147 21.57 -12.74 -5.91
C ALA A 147 22.29 -11.39 -5.72
N VAL A 148 21.54 -10.29 -5.80
CA VAL A 148 22.11 -8.94 -5.62
C VAL A 148 22.70 -8.84 -4.22
N PRO A 149 23.99 -8.47 -4.08
CA PRO A 149 24.66 -8.44 -2.78
C PRO A 149 23.95 -7.52 -1.78
N GLY A 150 23.73 -8.02 -0.55
CA GLY A 150 23.06 -7.27 0.51
C GLY A 150 21.53 -7.18 0.39
N PHE A 151 20.92 -7.73 -0.66
CA PHE A 151 19.48 -7.72 -0.84
C PHE A 151 18.80 -8.98 -0.34
N ILE A 152 17.74 -8.81 0.41
CA ILE A 152 16.86 -9.87 0.92
C ILE A 152 15.46 -9.61 0.37
N VAL A 153 14.84 -10.61 -0.24
CA VAL A 153 13.45 -10.52 -0.70
C VAL A 153 12.55 -11.27 0.27
N GLY A 154 11.73 -10.53 1.02
CA GLY A 154 10.76 -11.06 1.96
C GLY A 154 9.45 -11.43 1.24
N ASP A 155 9.35 -12.67 0.74
CA ASP A 155 8.17 -13.21 0.07
C ASP A 155 7.43 -14.27 0.92
N ARG A 156 7.88 -14.47 2.14
CA ARG A 156 7.28 -15.36 3.14
C ARG A 156 7.50 -14.86 4.55
N LEU A 157 6.76 -15.41 5.51
CA LEU A 157 6.97 -15.14 6.92
C LEU A 157 8.21 -15.93 7.39
N GLU A 158 9.30 -15.21 7.63
CA GLU A 158 10.56 -15.76 8.13
C GLU A 158 11.44 -14.69 8.79
N THR A 159 12.35 -15.12 9.64
CA THR A 159 13.29 -14.26 10.35
C THR A 159 14.64 -14.22 9.63
N HIS A 160 15.12 -13.01 9.36
CA HIS A 160 16.43 -12.76 8.76
C HIS A 160 17.38 -12.16 9.81
N LEU A 161 18.52 -12.78 10.02
CA LEU A 161 19.64 -12.19 10.78
C LEU A 161 20.52 -11.42 9.78
N ILE A 162 20.57 -10.10 9.92
CA ILE A 162 21.25 -9.21 8.98
C ILE A 162 22.47 -8.60 9.66
N PRO A 163 23.69 -8.93 9.20
CA PRO A 163 24.89 -8.27 9.67
C PRO A 163 24.97 -6.85 9.08
N THR A 164 25.20 -5.87 9.95
CA THR A 164 25.42 -4.47 9.55
C THR A 164 26.79 -3.97 10.01
N ALA A 165 27.12 -2.74 9.59
CA ALA A 165 28.38 -2.12 9.99
C ALA A 165 28.48 -1.92 11.51
N ASN A 166 27.36 -1.62 12.17
CA ASN A 166 27.29 -1.28 13.59
C ASN A 166 26.74 -2.40 14.49
N GLY A 167 26.46 -3.57 13.95
CA GLY A 167 25.99 -4.75 14.69
C GLY A 167 24.95 -5.54 13.91
N ASP A 168 24.53 -6.65 14.48
CA ASP A 168 23.52 -7.51 13.85
C ASP A 168 22.12 -7.06 14.24
N ILE A 169 21.17 -7.22 13.33
CA ILE A 169 19.74 -6.93 13.53
C ILE A 169 18.89 -8.07 13.00
N GLN A 170 17.78 -8.35 13.65
CA GLN A 170 16.79 -9.32 13.21
C GLN A 170 15.63 -8.60 12.53
N VAL A 171 15.24 -9.10 11.37
CA VAL A 171 14.04 -8.62 10.66
C VAL A 171 13.12 -9.80 10.39
N VAL A 172 11.93 -9.76 10.97
CA VAL A 172 10.85 -10.72 10.68
C VAL A 172 10.05 -10.15 9.53
N THR A 173 10.01 -10.83 8.39
CA THR A 173 9.23 -10.40 7.22
C THR A 173 7.85 -11.04 7.23
N LEU A 174 6.80 -10.24 6.99
CA LEU A 174 5.44 -10.69 6.77
C LEU A 174 4.90 -10.04 5.50
N PRO A 175 5.05 -10.68 4.32
CA PRO A 175 4.55 -10.15 3.06
C PRO A 175 3.02 -10.16 3.03
N TRP A 176 2.44 -9.54 1.99
CA TRP A 176 1.01 -9.64 1.78
C TRP A 176 0.56 -11.10 1.64
N LEU A 177 -0.39 -11.48 2.49
CA LEU A 177 -0.96 -12.81 2.49
C LEU A 177 -2.18 -12.86 1.55
N THR A 178 -2.15 -13.73 0.58
CA THR A 178 -3.33 -14.12 -0.19
C THR A 178 -4.04 -15.28 0.50
N ARG A 179 -5.31 -15.52 0.15
CA ARG A 179 -6.04 -16.70 0.67
C ARG A 179 -5.28 -17.99 0.38
N SER A 180 -4.73 -18.12 -0.83
CA SER A 180 -3.98 -19.31 -1.26
C SER A 180 -2.64 -19.51 -0.56
N THR A 181 -2.12 -18.50 0.15
CA THR A 181 -0.84 -18.60 0.87
C THR A 181 -0.94 -19.53 2.08
N LEU A 182 -2.04 -19.47 2.82
CA LEU A 182 -2.21 -20.24 4.07
C LEU A 182 -3.42 -21.18 4.05
N LEU A 183 -4.34 -21.04 3.10
CA LEU A 183 -5.60 -21.75 3.06
C LEU A 183 -5.75 -22.53 1.75
N THR A 184 -6.37 -23.69 1.85
CA THR A 184 -6.77 -24.50 0.67
C THR A 184 -8.24 -24.23 0.31
N ARG A 185 -8.64 -24.48 -0.93
CA ARG A 185 -10.04 -24.35 -1.37
C ARG A 185 -11.02 -25.16 -0.48
N PRO A 186 -10.76 -26.45 -0.16
CA PRO A 186 -11.66 -27.20 0.72
C PRO A 186 -11.85 -26.60 2.13
N GLU A 187 -10.82 -25.91 2.66
CA GLU A 187 -10.90 -25.30 3.99
C GLU A 187 -11.74 -24.01 4.00
N THR A 188 -11.94 -23.39 2.85
CA THR A 188 -12.68 -22.10 2.71
C THR A 188 -14.05 -22.26 2.10
N GLU A 189 -14.37 -23.46 1.59
CA GLU A 189 -15.66 -23.74 0.96
C GLU A 189 -16.82 -23.54 1.94
N GLY A 190 -17.81 -22.75 1.53
CA GLY A 190 -18.99 -22.43 2.35
C GLY A 190 -18.74 -21.44 3.48
N LEU A 191 -17.54 -20.89 3.65
CA LEU A 191 -17.26 -19.89 4.67
C LEU A 191 -17.59 -18.47 4.18
N SER A 192 -18.16 -17.66 5.09
CA SER A 192 -18.24 -16.21 4.89
C SER A 192 -16.84 -15.57 4.82
N LEU A 193 -16.75 -14.31 4.33
CA LEU A 193 -15.48 -13.56 4.35
C LEU A 193 -14.88 -13.44 5.76
N GLU A 194 -15.73 -13.25 6.78
CA GLU A 194 -15.31 -13.23 8.18
C GLU A 194 -14.77 -14.58 8.65
N GLY A 195 -15.42 -15.68 8.26
CA GLY A 195 -14.96 -17.03 8.55
C GLY A 195 -13.60 -17.34 7.93
N VAL A 196 -13.39 -16.91 6.69
CA VAL A 196 -12.09 -17.04 6.00
C VAL A 196 -11.02 -16.20 6.70
N ASN A 197 -11.34 -14.97 7.11
CA ASN A 197 -10.39 -14.11 7.85
C ASN A 197 -10.02 -14.72 9.21
N ALA A 198 -11.00 -15.22 9.97
CA ALA A 198 -10.76 -15.89 11.26
C ALA A 198 -9.88 -17.14 11.10
N LEU A 199 -10.12 -17.94 10.05
CA LEU A 199 -9.32 -19.13 9.76
C LEU A 199 -7.87 -18.76 9.38
N LEU A 200 -7.69 -17.70 8.59
CA LEU A 200 -6.36 -17.20 8.23
C LEU A 200 -5.59 -16.74 9.46
N LEU A 201 -6.22 -15.95 10.35
CA LEU A 201 -5.59 -15.51 11.60
C LEU A 201 -5.20 -16.70 12.47
N LYS A 202 -6.09 -17.69 12.62
CA LYS A 202 -5.82 -18.92 13.36
C LYS A 202 -4.60 -19.69 12.85
N LYS A 203 -4.31 -19.62 11.54
CA LYS A 203 -3.11 -20.23 10.95
C LYS A 203 -1.88 -19.34 11.02
N LEU A 204 -2.05 -18.03 10.93
CA LEU A 204 -0.94 -17.07 11.00
C LEU A 204 -0.30 -17.01 12.39
N GLU A 205 -1.14 -16.98 13.45
CA GLU A 205 -0.67 -16.85 14.83
C GLU A 205 0.41 -17.88 15.22
N PRO A 206 0.22 -19.22 15.03
CA PRO A 206 1.24 -20.18 15.42
C PRO A 206 2.53 -20.09 14.61
N ILE A 207 2.46 -19.63 13.35
CA ILE A 207 3.63 -19.45 12.51
C ILE A 207 4.43 -18.24 13.01
N LEU A 208 3.76 -17.10 13.25
CA LEU A 208 4.41 -15.92 13.81
C LEU A 208 4.99 -16.21 15.21
N GLU A 209 4.29 -16.97 16.03
CA GLU A 209 4.76 -17.37 17.37
C GLU A 209 6.01 -18.25 17.30
N ALA A 210 6.14 -19.10 16.28
CA ALA A 210 7.32 -19.91 16.06
C ALA A 210 8.53 -19.05 15.72
N GLU A 211 8.37 -18.05 14.83
CA GLU A 211 9.41 -17.09 14.49
C GLU A 211 9.83 -16.26 15.71
N VAL A 212 8.87 -15.75 16.49
CA VAL A 212 9.14 -14.96 17.70
C VAL A 212 9.92 -15.75 18.75
N ARG A 213 9.60 -17.04 18.94
CA ARG A 213 10.36 -17.89 19.87
C ARG A 213 11.79 -18.17 19.44
N ALA A 214 12.08 -18.06 18.16
CA ALA A 214 13.42 -18.28 17.61
C ALA A 214 14.32 -17.04 17.67
N LEU A 215 13.78 -15.87 18.04
CA LEU A 215 14.53 -14.62 18.11
C LEU A 215 15.61 -14.64 19.22
N ASP A 216 16.77 -14.05 18.93
CA ASP A 216 17.76 -13.73 19.94
C ASP A 216 17.30 -12.50 20.74
N PRO A 217 16.98 -12.62 22.03
CA PRO A 217 16.44 -11.50 22.82
C PRO A 217 17.45 -10.38 23.07
N HIS A 218 18.70 -10.54 22.68
CA HIS A 218 19.77 -9.53 22.85
C HIS A 218 19.95 -8.64 21.62
N LEU A 219 19.36 -9.00 20.49
CA LEU A 219 19.48 -8.24 19.26
C LEU A 219 18.27 -7.32 19.05
N PRO A 220 18.46 -6.15 18.44
CA PRO A 220 17.35 -5.34 17.99
C PRO A 220 16.55 -6.11 16.95
N THR A 221 15.22 -6.02 17.04
CA THR A 221 14.31 -6.80 16.21
C THR A 221 13.21 -5.93 15.62
N ILE A 222 13.03 -6.00 14.30
CA ILE A 222 12.00 -5.29 13.56
C ILE A 222 11.04 -6.33 12.94
N LEU A 223 9.74 -6.11 13.10
CA LEU A 223 8.75 -6.76 12.24
C LEU A 223 8.52 -5.86 11.02
N LEU A 224 8.76 -6.37 9.82
CA LEU A 224 8.45 -5.71 8.55
C LEU A 224 7.25 -6.41 7.92
N ALA A 225 6.09 -5.73 7.84
CA ALA A 225 4.85 -6.33 7.41
C ALA A 225 4.11 -5.48 6.36
N HIS A 226 3.60 -6.13 5.31
CA HIS A 226 2.71 -5.49 4.35
C HIS A 226 1.28 -5.99 4.60
N VAL A 227 0.51 -5.25 5.38
CA VAL A 227 -0.78 -5.70 5.92
C VAL A 227 -1.76 -4.56 6.14
N MET A 228 -3.04 -4.90 6.18
CA MET A 228 -4.10 -4.04 6.68
C MET A 228 -4.28 -4.26 8.19
N ALA A 229 -3.83 -3.33 9.02
CA ALA A 229 -4.05 -3.40 10.47
C ALA A 229 -5.43 -2.82 10.85
N ASP A 230 -6.07 -3.39 11.88
CA ASP A 230 -7.44 -3.05 12.31
C ASP A 230 -7.63 -1.59 12.78
N ARG A 231 -6.55 -0.92 13.20
CA ARG A 231 -6.58 0.48 13.66
C ARG A 231 -6.18 1.50 12.62
N ALA A 232 -5.85 1.07 11.41
CA ALA A 232 -5.40 1.97 10.36
C ALA A 232 -6.52 2.87 9.83
N THR A 233 -6.19 4.13 9.57
CA THR A 233 -7.05 5.06 8.83
C THR A 233 -6.67 4.96 7.35
N PHE A 234 -7.60 4.52 6.52
CA PHE A 234 -7.40 4.29 5.09
C PHE A 234 -7.82 5.49 4.27
N GLY A 235 -7.09 5.76 3.18
CA GLY A 235 -7.46 6.64 2.10
C GLY A 235 -8.27 5.93 1.00
N ALA A 236 -7.92 6.18 -0.26
CA ALA A 236 -8.56 5.55 -1.43
C ALA A 236 -8.29 4.05 -1.54
N GLU A 237 -7.17 3.55 -0.99
CA GLU A 237 -6.78 2.14 -0.98
C GLU A 237 -7.80 1.23 -0.29
N LYS A 238 -8.65 1.78 0.61
CA LYS A 238 -9.75 1.04 1.23
C LYS A 238 -10.67 0.38 0.21
N PHE A 239 -10.97 1.08 -0.89
CA PHE A 239 -11.85 0.56 -1.94
C PHE A 239 -11.20 -0.54 -2.76
N LEU A 240 -9.87 -0.52 -2.89
CA LEU A 240 -9.10 -1.54 -3.60
C LEU A 240 -8.97 -2.84 -2.80
N ALA A 241 -9.00 -2.72 -1.46
CA ALA A 241 -8.86 -3.83 -0.54
C ALA A 241 -10.20 -4.49 -0.15
N VAL A 242 -11.36 -3.86 -0.45
CA VAL A 242 -12.68 -4.42 -0.12
C VAL A 242 -12.86 -5.79 -0.78
N GLY A 243 -13.06 -6.82 0.05
CA GLY A 243 -13.28 -8.21 -0.40
C GLY A 243 -12.01 -8.98 -0.82
N LYS A 244 -10.82 -8.34 -0.86
CA LYS A 244 -9.56 -8.98 -1.26
C LYS A 244 -8.51 -9.03 -0.14
N GLY A 245 -8.63 -8.20 0.88
CA GLY A 245 -7.66 -8.07 1.97
C GLY A 245 -8.17 -8.65 3.28
N PHE A 246 -7.24 -9.02 4.14
CA PHE A 246 -7.49 -9.45 5.50
C PHE A 246 -7.06 -8.35 6.46
N THR A 247 -7.95 -8.03 7.39
CA THR A 247 -7.60 -7.14 8.49
C THR A 247 -6.95 -7.95 9.60
N ILE A 248 -5.74 -7.57 9.99
CA ILE A 248 -4.97 -8.24 11.03
C ILE A 248 -5.02 -7.37 12.30
N PRO A 249 -5.37 -7.97 13.46
CA PRO A 249 -5.34 -7.25 14.73
C PRO A 249 -3.94 -6.72 15.04
N LEU A 250 -3.82 -5.43 15.31
CA LEU A 250 -2.53 -4.79 15.66
C LEU A 250 -1.89 -5.46 16.88
N ALA A 251 -2.69 -6.01 17.78
CA ALA A 251 -2.23 -6.73 18.97
C ALA A 251 -1.30 -7.93 18.66
N LEU A 252 -1.38 -8.50 17.46
CA LEU A 252 -0.45 -9.56 17.03
C LEU A 252 0.97 -9.05 16.80
N PHE A 253 1.13 -7.75 16.53
CA PHE A 253 2.39 -7.12 16.17
C PHE A 253 2.98 -6.27 17.29
N VAL A 254 2.14 -5.68 18.15
CA VAL A 254 2.59 -4.87 19.30
C VAL A 254 2.98 -5.81 20.43
N ARG A 255 4.24 -6.28 20.38
CA ARG A 255 4.81 -7.28 21.28
C ARG A 255 6.18 -6.83 21.79
N PRO A 256 6.57 -7.20 23.02
CA PRO A 256 7.85 -6.77 23.61
C PRO A 256 9.10 -7.37 22.92
N GLU A 257 8.93 -8.40 22.11
CA GLU A 257 10.01 -9.00 21.33
C GLU A 257 10.44 -8.09 20.17
N PHE A 258 9.56 -7.25 19.65
CA PHE A 258 9.86 -6.28 18.61
C PHE A 258 10.21 -4.92 19.22
N ASP A 259 11.24 -4.28 18.68
CA ASP A 259 11.60 -2.90 19.04
C ASP A 259 10.88 -1.89 18.13
N TYR A 260 10.53 -2.31 16.90
CA TYR A 260 9.79 -1.52 15.92
C TYR A 260 8.95 -2.39 15.00
N VAL A 261 7.77 -1.92 14.65
CA VAL A 261 6.89 -2.55 13.67
C VAL A 261 6.81 -1.65 12.44
N ALA A 262 7.51 -2.05 11.39
CA ALA A 262 7.52 -1.38 10.09
C ALA A 262 6.37 -1.90 9.24
N LEU A 263 5.42 -1.04 8.89
CA LEU A 263 4.22 -1.41 8.15
C LEU A 263 4.22 -0.81 6.73
N GLY A 264 3.68 -1.53 5.75
CA GLY A 264 3.35 -1.07 4.42
C GLY A 264 1.90 -1.40 4.07
N HIS A 265 1.38 -0.89 2.95
CA HIS A 265 0.03 -1.02 2.40
C HIS A 265 -0.82 0.26 2.54
N VAL A 266 -0.66 1.04 3.60
CA VAL A 266 -1.46 2.25 3.82
C VAL A 266 -0.66 3.47 3.41
N HIS A 267 -1.16 4.22 2.42
CA HIS A 267 -0.45 5.34 1.80
C HIS A 267 -0.36 6.59 2.69
N LYS A 268 -1.17 6.63 3.75
CA LYS A 268 -1.15 7.73 4.73
C LYS A 268 -0.19 7.41 5.88
N HIS A 269 0.78 8.31 6.11
CA HIS A 269 1.65 8.20 7.29
C HIS A 269 0.85 8.20 8.59
N GLN A 270 1.11 7.21 9.45
CA GLN A 270 0.50 7.10 10.77
C GLN A 270 1.25 6.15 11.69
N ASN A 271 1.25 6.46 12.99
CA ASN A 271 1.67 5.54 14.04
C ASN A 271 0.41 4.97 14.72
N LEU A 272 0.24 3.65 14.66
CA LEU A 272 -0.92 2.95 15.22
C LEU A 272 -0.80 2.66 16.72
N ASN A 273 0.41 2.76 17.27
CA ASN A 273 0.66 2.56 18.70
C ASN A 273 1.21 3.85 19.32
N PRO A 274 0.33 4.76 19.82
CA PRO A 274 0.75 6.06 20.36
C PRO A 274 1.74 5.95 21.52
N ASP A 275 1.68 4.85 22.31
CA ASP A 275 2.57 4.60 23.44
C ASP A 275 4.00 4.25 22.99
N ASN A 276 4.22 4.02 21.69
CA ASN A 276 5.53 3.68 21.10
C ASN A 276 6.24 2.47 21.75
N ASN A 277 5.49 1.47 22.18
CA ASN A 277 6.06 0.29 22.84
C ASN A 277 5.48 -1.03 22.29
N PRO A 278 6.02 -1.53 21.16
CA PRO A 278 6.87 -0.83 20.18
C PRO A 278 6.06 0.17 19.33
N PRO A 279 6.69 1.16 18.68
CA PRO A 279 6.03 1.95 17.63
C PRO A 279 5.60 1.04 16.49
N ALA A 280 4.39 1.29 15.94
CA ALA A 280 3.86 0.56 14.80
C ALA A 280 3.48 1.56 13.70
N VAL A 281 4.33 1.69 12.69
CA VAL A 281 4.32 2.85 11.81
C VAL A 281 4.15 2.47 10.34
N TYR A 282 3.15 3.08 9.69
CA TYR A 282 3.09 3.21 8.23
C TYR A 282 3.85 4.47 7.83
N PRO A 283 4.89 4.39 6.99
CA PRO A 283 5.57 5.59 6.46
C PRO A 283 4.66 6.35 5.50
N GLY A 284 3.70 5.66 4.89
CA GLY A 284 2.93 6.14 3.77
C GLY A 284 3.67 5.99 2.44
N SER A 285 3.06 6.42 1.35
CA SER A 285 3.71 6.46 0.04
C SER A 285 4.68 7.64 -0.09
N ILE A 286 5.70 7.50 -0.93
CA ILE A 286 6.73 8.53 -1.13
C ILE A 286 6.29 9.64 -2.08
N GLU A 287 5.26 9.40 -2.90
CA GLU A 287 4.65 10.36 -3.82
C GLU A 287 3.14 10.12 -3.86
N ARG A 288 2.36 11.10 -4.28
CA ARG A 288 0.89 10.96 -4.41
C ARG A 288 0.55 10.05 -5.58
N VAL A 289 -0.26 9.05 -5.32
CA VAL A 289 -0.74 8.09 -6.32
C VAL A 289 -2.01 8.61 -7.00
N ASP A 290 -2.93 9.19 -6.22
CA ASP A 290 -4.20 9.72 -6.71
C ASP A 290 -4.70 10.97 -5.95
N PHE A 291 -5.89 11.46 -6.33
CA PHE A 291 -6.53 12.61 -5.68
C PHE A 291 -7.06 12.35 -4.27
N GLY A 292 -7.19 11.11 -3.84
CA GLY A 292 -7.54 10.77 -2.46
C GLY A 292 -6.48 11.22 -1.48
N GLU A 293 -5.25 11.31 -1.95
CA GLU A 293 -4.06 11.68 -1.18
C GLU A 293 -3.71 13.18 -1.23
N GLU A 294 -4.61 14.02 -1.78
CA GLU A 294 -4.39 15.47 -1.97
C GLU A 294 -3.88 16.17 -0.72
N LYS A 295 -4.41 15.78 0.45
CA LYS A 295 -4.13 16.42 1.75
C LYS A 295 -3.06 15.72 2.58
N GLU A 296 -2.50 14.63 2.06
CA GLU A 296 -1.52 13.83 2.78
C GLU A 296 -0.11 14.35 2.58
N GLU A 297 0.68 14.30 3.64
CA GLU A 297 2.13 14.45 3.53
C GLU A 297 2.74 13.12 3.08
N LYS A 298 3.66 13.19 2.14
CA LYS A 298 4.39 12.04 1.61
C LYS A 298 5.82 12.05 2.14
N GLY A 299 6.35 10.86 2.38
CA GLY A 299 7.67 10.79 2.99
C GLY A 299 8.09 9.37 3.34
N TYR A 300 9.04 9.27 4.22
CA TYR A 300 9.61 8.05 4.75
C TYR A 300 9.92 8.20 6.23
N VAL A 301 10.25 7.10 6.89
CA VAL A 301 10.65 7.12 8.30
C VAL A 301 12.16 6.84 8.40
N TRP A 302 12.82 7.64 9.23
CA TRP A 302 14.19 7.42 9.66
C TRP A 302 14.19 7.03 11.11
N LEU A 303 14.87 5.94 11.46
CA LEU A 303 14.94 5.49 12.83
C LEU A 303 16.37 5.18 13.26
N GLU A 304 16.62 5.38 14.56
CA GLU A 304 17.80 4.97 15.30
C GLU A 304 17.39 3.92 16.32
N ILE A 305 17.88 2.70 16.18
CA ILE A 305 17.40 1.54 16.94
C ILE A 305 18.54 0.81 17.63
N LYS A 306 18.28 0.38 18.83
CA LYS A 306 19.02 -0.66 19.56
C LYS A 306 18.02 -1.47 20.39
N ARG A 307 18.40 -2.65 20.84
CA ARG A 307 17.50 -3.48 21.64
C ARG A 307 16.90 -2.71 22.83
N GLY A 308 15.57 -2.67 22.93
CA GLY A 308 14.81 -1.99 23.97
C GLY A 308 14.72 -0.47 23.82
N LYS A 309 15.27 0.11 22.75
CA LYS A 309 15.14 1.55 22.49
C LYS A 309 15.08 1.85 21.00
N VAL A 310 14.07 2.62 20.60
CA VAL A 310 13.96 3.18 19.25
C VAL A 310 13.60 4.66 19.33
N ASP A 311 14.31 5.46 18.53
CA ASP A 311 13.96 6.85 18.23
C ASP A 311 13.63 6.90 16.74
N TRP A 312 12.51 7.51 16.36
CA TRP A 312 12.09 7.57 14.97
C TRP A 312 11.49 8.92 14.61
N GLN A 313 11.58 9.29 13.34
CA GLN A 313 11.00 10.51 12.81
C GLN A 313 10.44 10.29 11.41
N PHE A 314 9.32 10.93 11.10
CA PHE A 314 8.82 11.07 9.75
C PHE A 314 9.60 12.17 9.02
N CYS A 315 10.03 11.88 7.79
CA CYS A 315 10.80 12.78 6.94
C CYS A 315 9.97 13.11 5.70
N PRO A 316 9.35 14.29 5.65
CA PRO A 316 8.51 14.67 4.52
C PRO A 316 9.31 14.86 3.23
N LEU A 317 8.70 14.49 2.11
CA LEU A 317 9.23 14.67 0.77
C LEU A 317 8.45 15.74 0.01
N PRO A 318 9.09 16.46 -0.91
CA PRO A 318 8.46 17.48 -1.74
C PRO A 318 7.66 16.81 -2.87
N ALA A 319 6.55 16.15 -2.54
CA ALA A 319 5.68 15.49 -3.50
C ALA A 319 4.88 16.52 -4.32
N ARG A 320 4.62 16.20 -5.61
CA ARG A 320 3.84 17.08 -6.49
C ARG A 320 2.44 17.34 -5.93
N PRO A 321 1.98 18.59 -5.84
CA PRO A 321 0.64 18.89 -5.34
C PRO A 321 -0.45 18.33 -6.24
N PHE A 322 -1.44 17.68 -5.64
CA PHE A 322 -2.73 17.38 -6.26
C PHE A 322 -3.74 18.39 -5.75
N LYS A 323 -4.61 18.92 -6.61
CA LYS A 323 -5.60 19.94 -6.25
C LYS A 323 -6.95 19.67 -6.92
N THR A 324 -7.99 19.59 -6.11
CA THR A 324 -9.37 19.54 -6.60
C THR A 324 -9.99 20.93 -6.46
N VAL A 325 -10.28 21.59 -7.58
CA VAL A 325 -11.10 22.79 -7.64
C VAL A 325 -12.54 22.34 -7.86
N LYS A 326 -13.38 22.57 -6.84
CA LYS A 326 -14.80 22.20 -6.91
C LYS A 326 -15.66 23.45 -6.78
N VAL A 327 -16.56 23.69 -7.75
CA VAL A 327 -17.46 24.84 -7.76
C VAL A 327 -18.84 24.46 -8.25
N ASP A 328 -19.87 24.98 -7.58
CA ASP A 328 -21.27 24.86 -8.00
C ASP A 328 -21.68 26.16 -8.69
N VAL A 329 -21.97 26.13 -9.98
CA VAL A 329 -22.38 27.27 -10.78
C VAL A 329 -23.84 27.18 -11.21
N THR A 330 -24.61 26.25 -10.64
CA THR A 330 -26.04 26.05 -11.01
C THR A 330 -26.90 27.30 -10.79
N ALA A 331 -26.59 28.12 -9.78
CA ALA A 331 -27.27 29.37 -9.47
C ALA A 331 -26.52 30.62 -9.97
N ALA A 332 -25.35 30.46 -10.61
CA ALA A 332 -24.56 31.59 -11.07
C ALA A 332 -25.20 32.29 -12.28
N ALA A 333 -25.22 33.61 -12.25
CA ALA A 333 -25.66 34.43 -13.38
C ALA A 333 -24.66 34.33 -14.56
N ASP A 334 -23.38 34.24 -14.25
CA ASP A 334 -22.28 33.99 -15.19
C ASP A 334 -21.47 32.77 -14.74
N PRO A 335 -21.79 31.57 -15.23
CA PRO A 335 -21.07 30.35 -14.89
C PRO A 335 -19.58 30.38 -15.27
N GLN A 336 -19.26 31.00 -16.43
CA GLN A 336 -17.88 31.11 -16.89
C GLN A 336 -17.01 31.93 -15.93
N ALA A 337 -17.49 33.13 -15.54
CA ALA A 337 -16.77 33.99 -14.62
C ALA A 337 -16.61 33.33 -13.23
N ALA A 338 -17.60 32.59 -12.74
CA ALA A 338 -17.56 31.90 -11.46
C ALA A 338 -16.50 30.77 -11.47
N ILE A 339 -16.43 29.97 -12.57
CA ILE A 339 -15.42 28.92 -12.70
C ILE A 339 -14.01 29.52 -12.77
N LEU A 340 -13.81 30.54 -13.63
CA LEU A 340 -12.51 31.22 -13.74
C LEU A 340 -12.10 31.87 -12.41
N GLY A 341 -13.01 32.44 -11.66
CA GLY A 341 -12.76 32.97 -10.33
C GLY A 341 -12.29 31.90 -9.34
N ALA A 342 -12.91 30.72 -9.38
CA ALA A 342 -12.49 29.58 -8.55
C ALA A 342 -11.09 29.05 -8.92
N ILE A 343 -10.76 29.00 -10.21
CA ILE A 343 -9.42 28.64 -10.70
C ILE A 343 -8.38 29.68 -10.21
N ALA A 344 -8.67 30.97 -10.38
CA ALA A 344 -7.77 32.06 -9.99
C ALA A 344 -7.51 32.13 -8.47
N ALA A 345 -8.51 31.78 -7.66
CA ALA A 345 -8.38 31.75 -6.20
C ALA A 345 -7.53 30.59 -5.68
N ALA A 346 -7.33 29.54 -6.48
CA ALA A 346 -6.56 28.36 -6.11
C ALA A 346 -5.09 28.51 -6.50
N ASN A 347 -4.17 28.09 -5.61
CA ASN A 347 -2.75 27.98 -5.96
C ASN A 347 -2.53 26.68 -6.73
N LEU A 348 -2.48 26.77 -8.06
CA LEU A 348 -2.42 25.62 -8.96
C LEU A 348 -1.06 25.45 -9.67
N ASN A 349 -0.08 26.28 -9.34
CA ASN A 349 1.22 26.25 -10.00
C ASN A 349 1.90 24.88 -9.84
N ASP A 350 2.29 24.29 -10.95
CA ASP A 350 2.94 22.97 -11.05
C ASP A 350 2.14 21.82 -10.40
N ALA A 351 0.84 21.99 -10.15
CA ALA A 351 -0.02 20.99 -9.55
C ALA A 351 -0.70 20.09 -10.61
N VAL A 352 -1.01 18.85 -10.22
CA VAL A 352 -2.00 18.01 -10.92
C VAL A 352 -3.39 18.46 -10.48
N VAL A 353 -4.21 18.94 -11.41
CA VAL A 353 -5.48 19.61 -11.10
C VAL A 353 -6.67 18.83 -11.62
N ARG A 354 -7.69 18.70 -10.78
CA ARG A 354 -9.02 18.22 -11.14
C ARG A 354 -10.03 19.34 -10.92
N LEU A 355 -10.55 19.91 -12.03
CA LEU A 355 -11.62 20.89 -11.99
C LEU A 355 -12.98 20.16 -12.11
N LEU A 356 -13.78 20.21 -11.05
CA LEU A 356 -15.13 19.68 -10.98
C LEU A 356 -16.10 20.85 -10.85
N TYR A 357 -17.04 21.02 -11.79
CA TYR A 357 -18.04 22.07 -11.64
C TYR A 357 -19.45 21.52 -11.91
N GLN A 358 -20.33 21.82 -10.96
CA GLN A 358 -21.75 21.51 -11.10
C GLN A 358 -22.42 22.60 -11.94
N ILE A 359 -23.16 22.19 -13.00
CA ILE A 359 -23.75 23.10 -13.96
C ILE A 359 -25.09 22.56 -14.47
N ARG A 360 -26.05 23.42 -14.81
CA ARG A 360 -27.27 23.01 -15.47
C ARG A 360 -27.02 22.80 -16.97
N SER A 361 -27.81 21.90 -17.61
CA SER A 361 -27.60 21.55 -19.01
C SER A 361 -27.66 22.77 -19.93
N GLU A 362 -28.60 23.70 -19.66
CA GLU A 362 -28.80 24.93 -20.44
C GLU A 362 -27.67 25.97 -20.26
N GLN A 363 -26.88 25.85 -19.19
CA GLN A 363 -25.75 26.75 -18.95
C GLN A 363 -24.46 26.24 -19.61
N LEU A 364 -24.40 25.00 -20.02
CA LEU A 364 -23.18 24.38 -20.53
C LEU A 364 -22.65 25.08 -21.80
N GLU A 365 -23.56 25.57 -22.67
CA GLU A 365 -23.22 26.32 -23.88
C GLU A 365 -22.54 27.67 -23.60
N HIS A 366 -22.68 28.20 -22.37
CA HIS A 366 -22.08 29.46 -21.94
C HIS A 366 -20.67 29.28 -21.37
N VAL A 367 -20.14 28.04 -21.33
CA VAL A 367 -18.79 27.76 -20.82
C VAL A 367 -17.81 27.57 -21.97
N ASP A 368 -16.89 28.50 -22.10
CA ASP A 368 -15.79 28.39 -23.05
C ASP A 368 -14.64 27.55 -22.47
N ASN A 369 -14.56 26.30 -22.92
CA ASN A 369 -13.48 25.38 -22.53
C ASN A 369 -12.07 25.89 -22.84
N ARG A 370 -11.90 26.71 -23.91
CA ARG A 370 -10.57 27.27 -24.25
C ARG A 370 -10.13 28.27 -23.19
N ALA A 371 -11.03 29.08 -22.69
CA ALA A 371 -10.73 30.00 -21.60
C ALA A 371 -10.37 29.26 -20.30
N LEU A 372 -11.07 28.14 -19.97
CA LEU A 372 -10.69 27.28 -18.82
C LEU A 372 -9.32 26.66 -19.00
N GLN A 373 -9.02 26.12 -20.19
CA GLN A 373 -7.70 25.55 -20.51
C GLN A 373 -6.58 26.60 -20.40
N ALA A 374 -6.82 27.82 -20.90
CA ALA A 374 -5.87 28.93 -20.78
C ALA A 374 -5.60 29.29 -19.31
N ALA A 375 -6.64 29.34 -18.47
CA ALA A 375 -6.50 29.60 -17.04
C ALA A 375 -5.75 28.48 -16.28
N LEU A 376 -5.80 27.24 -16.77
CA LEU A 376 -5.12 26.07 -16.20
C LEU A 376 -3.71 25.86 -16.76
N THR A 377 -3.21 26.70 -17.65
CA THR A 377 -1.84 26.59 -18.24
C THR A 377 -0.72 26.53 -17.18
N PRO A 378 -0.78 27.19 -16.01
CA PRO A 378 0.26 27.08 -14.98
C PRO A 378 0.32 25.70 -14.28
N CYS A 379 -0.70 24.85 -14.48
CA CYS A 379 -0.74 23.52 -13.89
C CYS A 379 0.22 22.57 -14.59
N HIS A 380 0.71 21.56 -13.86
CA HIS A 380 1.47 20.47 -14.46
C HIS A 380 0.60 19.67 -15.45
N SER A 381 -0.58 19.30 -15.00
CA SER A 381 -1.62 18.66 -15.81
C SER A 381 -3.00 18.95 -15.19
N TYR A 382 -4.04 18.82 -16.01
CA TYR A 382 -5.39 19.05 -15.52
C TYR A 382 -6.42 18.14 -16.19
N THR A 383 -7.51 17.91 -15.47
CA THR A 383 -8.74 17.27 -15.97
C THR A 383 -9.90 18.18 -15.68
N ILE A 384 -10.72 18.46 -16.69
CA ILE A 384 -11.95 19.26 -16.59
C ILE A 384 -13.14 18.31 -16.65
N LYS A 385 -13.98 18.30 -15.63
CA LYS A 385 -15.16 17.43 -15.54
C LYS A 385 -16.39 18.22 -15.13
N PRO A 386 -17.28 18.57 -16.08
CA PRO A 386 -18.60 19.10 -15.77
C PRO A 386 -19.47 18.00 -15.12
N GLU A 387 -20.18 18.35 -14.06
CA GLU A 387 -21.19 17.52 -13.41
C GLU A 387 -22.56 18.17 -13.67
N LEU A 388 -23.38 17.54 -14.52
CA LEU A 388 -24.70 18.06 -14.81
C LEU A 388 -25.58 17.96 -13.56
N ALA A 389 -26.10 19.10 -13.11
CA ALA A 389 -27.12 19.13 -12.09
C ALA A 389 -28.36 18.49 -12.65
N SER A 390 -28.68 17.29 -12.23
CA SER A 390 -29.93 16.64 -12.56
C SER A 390 -31.08 17.50 -12.02
N GLN A 391 -32.04 17.91 -12.87
CA GLN A 391 -33.30 18.50 -12.42
C GLN A 391 -34.18 17.50 -11.66
N LEU A 392 -33.79 16.22 -11.70
CA LEU A 392 -34.32 15.22 -10.79
C LEU A 392 -33.79 15.58 -9.40
N THR A 393 -34.61 16.35 -8.68
CA THR A 393 -34.54 16.39 -7.22
C THR A 393 -34.22 14.98 -6.77
N ARG A 394 -33.05 14.77 -6.11
CA ARG A 394 -32.84 13.58 -5.29
C ARG A 394 -33.96 13.61 -4.26
N ARG A 395 -35.11 13.10 -4.63
CA ARG A 395 -36.11 12.70 -3.66
C ARG A 395 -35.39 11.63 -2.87
N HIS A 396 -34.84 12.02 -1.73
CA HIS A 396 -34.46 11.07 -0.70
C HIS A 396 -35.65 10.12 -0.60
N LEU A 397 -35.41 8.85 -0.83
CA LEU A 397 -36.35 7.82 -0.41
C LEU A 397 -36.26 7.78 1.12
N PRO A 398 -37.16 8.45 1.86
CA PRO A 398 -37.02 8.60 3.31
C PRO A 398 -37.17 7.27 4.06
N GLU A 399 -37.63 6.24 3.37
CA GLU A 399 -38.01 4.95 3.96
C GLU A 399 -36.89 3.88 3.85
N LEU A 400 -35.78 4.16 3.17
CA LEU A 400 -34.65 3.24 3.05
C LEU A 400 -33.57 3.41 4.15
N SER A 401 -33.82 4.25 5.15
CA SER A 401 -32.88 4.54 6.24
C SER A 401 -33.05 3.70 7.52
N SER A 402 -33.97 2.75 7.55
CA SER A 402 -34.10 1.82 8.67
C SER A 402 -33.46 0.47 8.37
N GLU A 403 -32.79 -0.09 9.37
CA GLU A 403 -32.04 -1.36 9.38
C GLU A 403 -32.87 -2.64 9.06
N ALA A 404 -34.01 -2.52 8.43
CA ALA A 404 -34.77 -3.67 7.93
C ALA A 404 -34.10 -4.22 6.66
N VAL A 405 -33.91 -5.49 6.60
CA VAL A 405 -33.45 -6.29 5.46
C VAL A 405 -34.02 -5.70 4.18
N LEU A 406 -33.15 -5.10 3.33
CA LEU A 406 -33.54 -4.48 2.08
C LEU A 406 -34.10 -5.57 1.17
N ASP A 407 -35.42 -5.62 1.03
CA ASP A 407 -36.07 -6.37 -0.03
C ASP A 407 -35.83 -5.61 -1.36
N PRO A 408 -35.02 -6.16 -2.29
CA PRO A 408 -34.71 -5.49 -3.55
C PRO A 408 -35.93 -5.18 -4.39
N LEU A 409 -36.98 -6.03 -4.35
CA LEU A 409 -38.22 -5.83 -5.07
C LEU A 409 -39.05 -4.69 -4.47
N ALA A 410 -39.09 -4.56 -3.15
CA ALA A 410 -39.76 -3.46 -2.47
C ALA A 410 -39.06 -2.13 -2.78
N ALA A 411 -37.73 -2.12 -2.77
CA ALA A 411 -36.92 -0.96 -3.12
C ALA A 411 -37.13 -0.54 -4.59
N LEU A 412 -37.16 -1.49 -5.53
CA LEU A 412 -37.43 -1.24 -6.94
C LEU A 412 -38.88 -0.72 -7.15
N ARG A 413 -39.83 -1.30 -6.45
CA ARG A 413 -41.24 -0.85 -6.52
C ARG A 413 -41.38 0.61 -6.09
N THR A 414 -40.77 0.97 -4.94
CA THR A 414 -40.76 2.34 -4.43
C THR A 414 -40.07 3.32 -5.38
N TYR A 415 -38.96 2.89 -6.00
CA TYR A 415 -38.27 3.67 -7.04
C TYR A 415 -39.15 3.92 -8.25
N LEU A 416 -39.79 2.89 -8.78
CA LEU A 416 -40.65 2.99 -9.96
C LEU A 416 -41.94 3.80 -9.70
N ASP A 417 -42.48 3.80 -8.46
CA ASP A 417 -43.62 4.61 -8.07
C ASP A 417 -43.38 6.11 -8.19
N ASN A 418 -42.12 6.52 -8.08
CA ASN A 418 -41.71 7.92 -8.18
C ASN A 418 -41.26 8.33 -9.61
N ARG A 419 -41.42 7.45 -10.63
CA ARG A 419 -40.98 7.70 -12.00
C ARG A 419 -42.16 7.70 -12.97
N GLU A 420 -42.72 8.88 -13.24
CA GLU A 420 -43.87 9.05 -14.16
C GLU A 420 -43.52 8.66 -15.59
N ASP A 421 -42.25 8.82 -16.00
CA ASP A 421 -41.76 8.56 -17.36
C ASP A 421 -41.71 7.07 -17.74
N ILE A 422 -41.68 6.17 -16.76
CA ILE A 422 -41.59 4.73 -16.98
C ILE A 422 -42.72 3.92 -16.32
N GLN A 423 -43.82 4.57 -15.92
CA GLN A 423 -44.96 3.91 -15.28
C GLN A 423 -45.55 2.80 -16.16
N ALA A 424 -45.58 2.99 -17.48
CA ALA A 424 -46.07 1.98 -18.41
C ALA A 424 -45.22 0.67 -18.39
N LEU A 425 -43.92 0.75 -18.05
CA LEU A 425 -43.00 -0.37 -18.01
C LEU A 425 -42.90 -1.00 -16.61
N LYS A 426 -43.52 -0.40 -15.59
CA LYS A 426 -43.40 -0.85 -14.21
C LYS A 426 -43.77 -2.33 -13.99
N PRO A 427 -44.87 -2.88 -14.55
CA PRO A 427 -45.20 -4.29 -14.37
C PRO A 427 -44.12 -5.21 -14.93
N ASP A 428 -43.62 -4.89 -16.12
CA ASP A 428 -42.62 -5.70 -16.81
C ASP A 428 -41.26 -5.67 -16.09
N LEU A 429 -40.87 -4.49 -15.59
CA LEU A 429 -39.62 -4.33 -14.82
C LEU A 429 -39.68 -5.06 -13.48
N LEU A 430 -40.82 -5.05 -12.80
CA LEU A 430 -40.98 -5.81 -11.54
C LEU A 430 -40.99 -7.32 -11.79
N ALA A 431 -41.64 -7.78 -12.87
CA ALA A 431 -41.65 -9.19 -13.24
C ALA A 431 -40.23 -9.68 -13.63
N ALA A 432 -39.48 -8.87 -14.38
CA ALA A 432 -38.10 -9.19 -14.75
C ALA A 432 -37.16 -9.26 -13.50
N ALA A 433 -37.34 -8.33 -12.57
CA ALA A 433 -36.55 -8.32 -11.34
C ALA A 433 -36.86 -9.52 -10.43
N ASP A 434 -38.13 -9.89 -10.29
CA ASP A 434 -38.57 -11.07 -9.54
C ASP A 434 -38.02 -12.36 -10.16
N HIS A 435 -38.04 -12.47 -11.48
CA HIS A 435 -37.43 -13.59 -12.20
C HIS A 435 -35.92 -13.69 -11.98
N LEU A 436 -35.20 -12.57 -12.00
CA LEU A 436 -33.76 -12.55 -11.74
C LEU A 436 -33.42 -12.97 -10.30
N LEU A 437 -34.17 -12.48 -9.32
CA LEU A 437 -33.95 -12.81 -7.90
C LEU A 437 -34.30 -14.29 -7.59
N THR A 438 -35.28 -14.86 -8.31
CA THR A 438 -35.61 -16.30 -8.17
C THR A 438 -34.60 -17.21 -8.87
N GLN A 439 -34.02 -16.80 -9.99
CA GLN A 439 -32.95 -17.56 -10.66
C GLN A 439 -31.66 -17.57 -9.87
N ASP A 440 -31.28 -16.47 -9.21
CA ASP A 440 -30.09 -16.42 -8.35
C ASP A 440 -30.20 -17.31 -7.09
N THR A 441 -31.43 -17.64 -6.66
CA THR A 441 -31.64 -18.60 -5.57
C THR A 441 -31.60 -20.07 -6.01
N GLU A 442 -31.81 -20.36 -7.30
CA GLU A 442 -31.74 -21.72 -7.86
C GLU A 442 -30.41 -22.05 -8.56
N SER A 443 -29.70 -21.03 -9.05
CA SER A 443 -28.35 -21.16 -9.61
C SER A 443 -27.33 -20.76 -8.54
N GLY A 444 -26.95 -21.71 -7.69
CA GLY A 444 -25.70 -21.59 -6.94
C GLY A 444 -24.58 -21.20 -7.92
N TRP A 445 -23.92 -20.10 -7.66
CA TRP A 445 -22.83 -19.50 -8.44
C TRP A 445 -21.98 -20.55 -9.15
N VAL A 446 -22.17 -20.72 -10.44
CA VAL A 446 -21.22 -21.37 -11.34
C VAL A 446 -20.28 -20.28 -11.81
N GLU A 447 -19.03 -20.35 -11.34
CA GLU A 447 -17.91 -19.48 -11.67
C GLU A 447 -17.69 -19.36 -13.19
N ALA A 448 -17.45 -18.13 -13.63
CA ALA A 448 -16.64 -17.83 -14.81
C ALA A 448 -15.32 -17.22 -14.36
#